data_faf1b5316b3c0a6ff1866cc01a9f5981
#
_entry.id   faf1b5316b3c0a6ff1866cc01a9f5981
#
_cell.length_a   1.000
_cell.length_b   1.000
_cell.length_c   1.000
_cell.angle_alpha   90.00
_cell.angle_beta   90.00
_cell.angle_gamma   90.00
#
_symmetry.space_group_name_H-M   'P 1'
#
loop_
_entity.id
_entity.type
_entity.pdbx_description
1 polymer ?
#
loop_
_entity_poly.entity_id
_entity_poly.type
_entity_poly.pdbx_seq_one_letter_code
_entity_poly.pdbx_strand_id
1 'polypeptide(L)'
;MRVFEKPGPVNTDETIEIVKTVSSEYRYLVVASITGECAVRIAERIHDTTIICVTCPQGMGWEVDQMQSGPFADIPELQKVRDEWEERGLSRVPMQITPENRLKLTALNVPIIQGTIPFFGPSFSMRLHLQQVTSLDILAKTLELISTGTLVSLECVLMAVDAGAIPEQEHVLAVAGTERGLDTAWVIRSSASANLFHPSKGCRFVELLAKPGISYQPGMAIEYL
;
A
#
# COMPACT_ATOMS: atom_id res chain seq x y z
N MET A 1 -9.89 12.45 12.14
CA MET A 1 -10.09 11.25 11.29
C MET A 1 -11.05 11.58 10.15
N ARG A 2 -10.71 11.30 8.92
CA ARG A 2 -11.56 11.39 7.73
C ARG A 2 -12.07 10.00 7.33
N VAL A 3 -13.36 9.87 7.04
CA VAL A 3 -13.94 8.65 6.47
C VAL A 3 -14.46 8.98 5.07
N PHE A 4 -13.88 8.35 4.06
CA PHE A 4 -14.30 8.51 2.66
C PHE A 4 -15.53 7.64 2.37
N GLU A 5 -16.44 8.14 1.52
CA GLU A 5 -17.65 7.39 1.15
C GLU A 5 -17.32 6.10 0.39
N LYS A 6 -16.32 6.14 -0.49
CA LYS A 6 -15.88 5.00 -1.33
C LYS A 6 -14.37 4.81 -1.25
N PRO A 7 -13.85 3.59 -1.44
CA PRO A 7 -12.43 3.34 -1.59
C PRO A 7 -11.91 3.78 -2.97
N GLY A 8 -10.60 3.87 -3.10
CA GLY A 8 -9.92 3.98 -4.38
C GLY A 8 -9.29 5.34 -4.67
N PRO A 9 -8.76 5.49 -5.90
CA PRO A 9 -7.86 6.59 -6.26
C PRO A 9 -8.50 7.98 -6.25
N VAL A 10 -9.81 8.08 -6.28
CA VAL A 10 -10.56 9.35 -6.18
C VAL A 10 -10.21 10.13 -4.89
N ASN A 11 -9.78 9.44 -3.86
CA ASN A 11 -9.44 10.03 -2.55
C ASN A 11 -7.99 10.51 -2.44
N THR A 12 -7.18 10.29 -3.47
CA THR A 12 -5.72 10.50 -3.40
C THR A 12 -5.32 11.93 -3.03
N ASP A 13 -5.94 12.93 -3.68
CA ASP A 13 -5.61 14.33 -3.40
C ASP A 13 -6.00 14.73 -1.98
N GLU A 14 -7.20 14.33 -1.53
CA GLU A 14 -7.67 14.64 -0.17
C GLU A 14 -6.80 13.92 0.88
N THR A 15 -6.38 12.68 0.61
CA THR A 15 -5.46 11.94 1.51
C THR A 15 -4.11 12.65 1.63
N ILE A 16 -3.56 13.16 0.52
CA ILE A 16 -2.31 13.94 0.53
C ILE A 16 -2.47 15.22 1.35
N GLU A 17 -3.55 15.96 1.17
CA GLU A 17 -3.79 17.19 1.93
C GLU A 17 -3.97 16.91 3.43
N ILE A 18 -4.67 15.83 3.82
CA ILE A 18 -4.77 15.42 5.22
C ILE A 18 -3.39 15.15 5.83
N VAL A 19 -2.57 14.35 5.16
CA VAL A 19 -1.23 14.02 5.65
C VAL A 19 -0.33 15.25 5.73
N LYS A 20 -0.44 16.15 4.76
CA LYS A 20 0.30 17.41 4.73
C LYS A 20 0.03 18.30 5.97
N THR A 21 -1.19 18.27 6.53
CA THR A 21 -1.52 19.06 7.71
C THR A 21 -0.75 18.66 8.96
N VAL A 22 -0.22 17.44 9.00
CA VAL A 22 0.47 16.87 10.17
C VAL A 22 1.90 16.42 9.86
N SER A 23 2.35 16.52 8.60
CA SER A 23 3.64 15.97 8.16
C SER A 23 4.85 16.52 8.92
N SER A 24 4.82 17.79 9.32
CA SER A 24 5.88 18.44 10.10
C SER A 24 6.09 17.87 11.51
N GLU A 25 5.12 17.11 12.03
CA GLU A 25 5.20 16.46 13.35
C GLU A 25 5.94 15.11 13.30
N TYR A 26 6.15 14.56 12.09
CA TYR A 26 6.72 13.24 11.90
C TYR A 26 7.95 13.29 11.00
N ARG A 27 9.02 12.65 11.45
CA ARG A 27 10.28 12.61 10.72
C ARG A 27 10.20 11.82 9.40
N TYR A 28 9.32 10.83 9.32
CA TYR A 28 9.21 9.91 8.19
C TYR A 28 7.77 9.76 7.70
N LEU A 29 7.62 9.74 6.38
CA LEU A 29 6.37 9.43 5.67
C LEU A 29 6.60 8.26 4.72
N VAL A 30 6.03 7.11 5.03
CA VAL A 30 6.09 5.89 4.22
C VAL A 30 4.92 5.88 3.25
N VAL A 31 5.21 5.76 1.96
CA VAL A 31 4.21 5.84 0.88
C VAL A 31 4.20 4.54 0.11
N ALA A 32 3.08 3.82 0.14
CA ALA A 32 2.82 2.72 -0.77
C ALA A 32 2.60 3.25 -2.19
N SER A 33 3.43 2.85 -3.14
CA SER A 33 3.31 3.35 -4.52
C SER A 33 3.84 2.34 -5.53
N ILE A 34 2.94 1.61 -6.18
CA ILE A 34 3.29 0.57 -7.16
C ILE A 34 4.07 1.18 -8.34
N THR A 35 3.51 2.20 -8.98
CA THR A 35 4.11 2.84 -10.17
C THR A 35 5.07 3.98 -9.82
N GLY A 36 5.16 4.36 -8.55
CA GLY A 36 5.90 5.53 -8.09
C GLY A 36 5.11 6.84 -8.11
N GLU A 37 3.94 6.87 -8.76
CA GLU A 37 3.15 8.08 -8.97
C GLU A 37 2.72 8.76 -7.66
N CYS A 38 2.15 8.01 -6.72
CA CYS A 38 1.71 8.58 -5.43
C CYS A 38 2.88 9.16 -4.64
N ALA A 39 4.04 8.48 -4.65
CA ALA A 39 5.22 8.96 -3.97
C ALA A 39 5.77 10.25 -4.61
N VAL A 40 5.76 10.36 -5.93
CA VAL A 40 6.12 11.61 -6.64
C VAL A 40 5.15 12.73 -6.26
N ARG A 41 3.83 12.50 -6.32
CA ARG A 41 2.81 13.51 -5.99
C ARG A 41 2.92 14.01 -4.55
N ILE A 42 3.28 13.14 -3.62
CA ILE A 42 3.55 13.51 -2.22
C ILE A 42 4.84 14.33 -2.13
N ALA A 43 5.93 13.86 -2.75
CA ALA A 43 7.23 14.53 -2.66
C ALA A 43 7.25 15.93 -3.32
N GLU A 44 6.38 16.17 -4.28
CA GLU A 44 6.19 17.49 -4.90
C GLU A 44 5.38 18.47 -4.01
N ARG A 45 4.69 17.99 -2.96
CA ARG A 45 3.78 18.79 -2.13
C ARG A 45 4.17 18.87 -0.66
N ILE A 46 4.96 17.92 -0.17
CA ILE A 46 5.36 17.78 1.24
C ILE A 46 6.88 17.78 1.30
N HIS A 47 7.47 18.71 2.07
CA HIS A 47 8.93 18.95 2.10
C HIS A 47 9.50 18.97 3.52
N ASP A 48 8.68 18.79 4.52
CA ASP A 48 9.00 18.90 5.95
C ASP A 48 9.20 17.55 6.66
N THR A 49 9.14 16.46 5.90
CA THR A 49 9.34 15.08 6.37
C THR A 49 10.16 14.28 5.36
N THR A 50 10.85 13.23 5.82
CA THR A 50 11.58 12.32 4.92
C THR A 50 10.62 11.31 4.31
N ILE A 51 10.44 11.39 3.00
CA ILE A 51 9.52 10.50 2.26
C ILE A 51 10.26 9.23 1.86
N ILE A 52 9.60 8.07 2.03
CA ILE A 52 10.08 6.74 1.65
C ILE A 52 9.05 6.09 0.74
N CYS A 53 9.42 5.79 -0.50
CA CYS A 53 8.58 5.07 -1.44
C CYS A 53 8.75 3.56 -1.25
N VAL A 54 7.66 2.84 -0.98
CA VAL A 54 7.66 1.38 -0.91
C VAL A 54 6.86 0.83 -2.08
N THR A 55 7.42 -0.14 -2.80
CA THR A 55 6.81 -0.74 -3.99
C THR A 55 6.83 -2.27 -3.95
N CYS A 56 6.10 -2.88 -4.87
CA CYS A 56 5.95 -4.33 -4.99
C CYS A 56 7.27 -5.02 -5.36
N PRO A 57 7.43 -6.30 -4.95
CA PRO A 57 8.59 -7.12 -5.32
C PRO A 57 8.70 -7.28 -6.84
N GLN A 58 9.93 -7.53 -7.30
CA GLN A 58 10.20 -7.85 -8.69
C GLN A 58 9.38 -9.07 -9.14
N GLY A 59 8.80 -8.99 -10.31
CA GLY A 59 8.02 -10.08 -10.89
C GLY A 59 6.53 -10.08 -10.56
N MET A 60 6.02 -9.25 -9.67
CA MET A 60 4.59 -9.05 -9.51
C MET A 60 3.98 -8.28 -10.68
N GLY A 61 2.73 -8.60 -11.02
CA GLY A 61 1.97 -7.95 -12.08
C GLY A 61 0.48 -8.19 -11.91
N TRP A 62 -0.31 -7.34 -12.55
CA TRP A 62 -1.73 -7.56 -12.73
C TRP A 62 -1.93 -8.45 -13.96
N GLU A 63 -2.65 -9.55 -13.80
CA GLU A 63 -3.12 -10.40 -14.90
C GLU A 63 -4.46 -9.82 -15.38
N VAL A 64 -4.46 -9.14 -16.52
CA VAL A 64 -5.59 -8.30 -17.00
C VAL A 64 -6.84 -9.12 -17.28
N ASP A 65 -6.68 -10.33 -17.82
CA ASP A 65 -7.76 -11.28 -18.09
C ASP A 65 -8.45 -11.81 -16.81
N GLN A 66 -7.79 -11.73 -15.66
CA GLN A 66 -8.32 -12.17 -14.37
C GLN A 66 -9.01 -11.05 -13.57
N MET A 67 -9.01 -9.83 -14.09
CA MET A 67 -9.57 -8.63 -13.41
C MET A 67 -11.08 -8.43 -13.65
N GLN A 68 -11.81 -9.50 -13.90
CA GLN A 68 -13.27 -9.45 -14.12
C GLN A 68 -14.06 -9.33 -12.81
N SER A 69 -13.38 -9.49 -11.67
CA SER A 69 -13.93 -9.29 -10.33
C SER A 69 -12.97 -8.45 -9.50
N GLY A 70 -13.47 -7.91 -8.42
CA GLY A 70 -12.61 -7.16 -7.50
C GLY A 70 -12.52 -5.66 -7.81
N PRO A 71 -11.52 -4.93 -7.25
CA PRO A 71 -11.45 -3.47 -7.33
C PRO A 71 -11.47 -2.94 -8.76
N PHE A 72 -10.82 -3.64 -9.68
CA PHE A 72 -10.78 -3.27 -11.09
C PHE A 72 -12.10 -3.50 -11.84
N ALA A 73 -13.05 -4.25 -11.26
CA ALA A 73 -14.40 -4.38 -11.79
C ALA A 73 -15.38 -3.40 -11.16
N ASP A 74 -15.20 -3.09 -9.87
CA ASP A 74 -16.21 -2.43 -9.05
C ASP A 74 -15.95 -0.93 -8.83
N ILE A 75 -14.69 -0.47 -8.94
CA ILE A 75 -14.31 0.94 -8.78
C ILE A 75 -14.17 1.58 -10.16
N PRO A 76 -15.01 2.57 -10.52
CA PRO A 76 -15.06 3.13 -11.88
C PRO A 76 -13.72 3.66 -12.42
N GLU A 77 -12.90 4.25 -11.54
CA GLU A 77 -11.59 4.78 -11.91
C GLU A 77 -10.59 3.65 -12.23
N LEU A 78 -10.70 2.51 -11.55
CA LEU A 78 -9.88 1.33 -11.81
C LEU A 78 -10.38 0.55 -13.02
N GLN A 79 -11.70 0.48 -13.20
CA GLN A 79 -12.32 -0.13 -14.36
C GLN A 79 -11.82 0.51 -15.67
N LYS A 80 -11.75 1.83 -15.72
CA LYS A 80 -11.19 2.55 -16.88
C LYS A 80 -9.74 2.14 -17.18
N VAL A 81 -8.93 1.99 -16.13
CA VAL A 81 -7.53 1.56 -16.28
C VAL A 81 -7.43 0.14 -16.85
N ARG A 82 -8.29 -0.78 -16.37
CA ARG A 82 -8.37 -2.15 -16.92
C ARG A 82 -8.79 -2.11 -18.38
N ASP A 83 -9.84 -1.38 -18.71
CA ASP A 83 -10.37 -1.29 -20.07
C ASP A 83 -9.31 -0.75 -21.05
N GLU A 84 -8.53 0.28 -20.65
CA GLU A 84 -7.40 0.78 -21.42
C GLU A 84 -6.31 -0.30 -21.64
N TRP A 85 -6.05 -1.15 -20.65
CA TRP A 85 -5.08 -2.25 -20.80
C TRP A 85 -5.61 -3.34 -21.73
N GLU A 86 -6.89 -3.68 -21.63
CA GLU A 86 -7.56 -4.64 -22.53
C GLU A 86 -7.57 -4.13 -23.99
N GLU A 87 -7.93 -2.85 -24.22
CA GLU A 87 -7.90 -2.22 -25.54
C GLU A 87 -6.49 -2.24 -26.18
N ARG A 88 -5.44 -2.14 -25.35
CA ARG A 88 -4.05 -2.25 -25.79
C ARG A 88 -3.58 -3.69 -25.96
N GLY A 89 -4.43 -4.67 -25.74
CA GLY A 89 -4.11 -6.10 -25.85
C GLY A 89 -3.11 -6.61 -24.81
N LEU A 90 -3.05 -5.96 -23.64
CA LEU A 90 -2.15 -6.37 -22.59
C LEU A 90 -2.78 -7.52 -21.77
N SER A 91 -2.12 -8.66 -21.72
CA SER A 91 -2.51 -9.78 -20.84
C SER A 91 -1.98 -9.60 -19.40
N ARG A 92 -0.85 -8.89 -19.25
CA ARG A 92 -0.20 -8.66 -17.96
C ARG A 92 0.44 -7.29 -17.91
N VAL A 93 0.27 -6.59 -16.76
CA VAL A 93 0.90 -5.29 -16.49
C VAL A 93 1.80 -5.40 -15.26
N PRO A 94 3.11 -5.10 -15.35
CA PRO A 94 4.02 -5.19 -14.20
C PRO A 94 3.63 -4.22 -13.07
N MET A 95 3.65 -4.71 -11.83
CA MET A 95 3.50 -3.89 -10.62
C MET A 95 4.86 -3.30 -10.23
N GLN A 96 5.32 -2.31 -10.99
CA GLN A 96 6.68 -1.78 -10.89
C GLN A 96 6.67 -0.25 -11.01
N ILE A 97 7.65 0.39 -10.37
CA ILE A 97 7.91 1.82 -10.59
C ILE A 97 8.28 2.06 -12.04
N THR A 98 7.59 3.00 -12.68
CA THR A 98 7.89 3.37 -14.06
C THR A 98 9.28 4.03 -14.15
N PRO A 99 9.99 3.89 -15.30
CA PRO A 99 11.29 4.56 -15.50
C PRO A 99 11.21 6.08 -15.26
N GLU A 100 10.15 6.72 -15.70
CA GLU A 100 9.91 8.15 -15.50
C GLU A 100 9.80 8.51 -14.02
N ASN A 101 8.94 7.80 -13.26
CA ASN A 101 8.75 8.06 -11.84
C ASN A 101 10.01 7.71 -11.03
N ARG A 102 10.78 6.71 -11.44
CA ARG A 102 12.08 6.41 -10.82
C ARG A 102 13.06 7.58 -10.95
N LEU A 103 13.14 8.20 -12.13
CA LEU A 103 13.96 9.39 -12.34
C LEU A 103 13.49 10.57 -11.47
N LYS A 104 12.18 10.82 -11.41
CA LYS A 104 11.61 11.87 -10.56
C LYS A 104 11.90 11.63 -9.08
N LEU A 105 11.67 10.42 -8.57
CA LEU A 105 11.95 10.07 -7.17
C LEU A 105 13.44 10.20 -6.83
N THR A 106 14.32 9.81 -7.76
CA THR A 106 15.77 10.00 -7.59
C THR A 106 16.14 11.49 -7.51
N ALA A 107 15.59 12.33 -8.39
CA ALA A 107 15.82 13.77 -8.39
C ALA A 107 15.29 14.45 -7.11
N LEU A 108 14.21 13.91 -6.53
CA LEU A 108 13.61 14.38 -5.27
C LEU A 108 14.27 13.77 -4.02
N ASN A 109 15.34 12.96 -4.17
CA ASN A 109 16.01 12.22 -3.09
C ASN A 109 15.07 11.32 -2.28
N VAL A 110 14.06 10.72 -2.90
CA VAL A 110 13.14 9.77 -2.27
C VAL A 110 13.69 8.35 -2.43
N PRO A 111 14.09 7.67 -1.33
CA PRO A 111 14.53 6.29 -1.40
C PRO A 111 13.38 5.36 -1.79
N ILE A 112 13.70 4.37 -2.61
CA ILE A 112 12.75 3.36 -3.10
C ILE A 112 13.08 2.02 -2.44
N ILE A 113 12.14 1.51 -1.66
CA ILE A 113 12.22 0.20 -1.02
C ILE A 113 11.42 -0.80 -1.86
N GLN A 114 12.07 -1.85 -2.29
CA GLN A 114 11.48 -2.95 -3.04
C GLN A 114 11.91 -4.27 -2.40
N GLY A 115 10.96 -5.12 -2.06
CA GLY A 115 11.26 -6.38 -1.39
C GLY A 115 10.02 -7.26 -1.22
N THR A 116 10.16 -8.37 -0.51
CA THR A 116 9.06 -9.27 -0.20
C THR A 116 8.03 -8.55 0.69
N ILE A 117 6.77 -8.63 0.30
CA ILE A 117 5.65 -8.12 1.10
C ILE A 117 5.43 -9.07 2.28
N PRO A 118 5.45 -8.57 3.53
CA PRO A 118 5.52 -9.41 4.74
C PRO A 118 4.41 -10.45 4.89
N PHE A 119 3.16 -10.11 4.52
CA PHE A 119 2.02 -11.01 4.68
C PHE A 119 1.53 -11.62 3.37
N PHE A 120 2.15 -11.24 2.25
CA PHE A 120 1.74 -11.71 0.92
C PHE A 120 2.74 -12.71 0.34
N GLY A 121 3.99 -12.42 0.23
CA GLY A 121 5.08 -13.20 -0.36
C GLY A 121 4.88 -14.72 -0.42
N PRO A 122 5.58 -15.52 0.43
CA PRO A 122 5.43 -16.98 0.43
C PRO A 122 4.03 -17.48 0.77
N SER A 123 3.26 -16.76 1.62
CA SER A 123 1.88 -17.17 1.99
C SER A 123 0.95 -17.17 0.78
N PHE A 124 1.07 -16.17 -0.11
CA PHE A 124 0.32 -16.16 -1.37
C PHE A 124 0.65 -17.37 -2.24
N SER A 125 1.93 -17.71 -2.38
CA SER A 125 2.36 -18.90 -3.13
C SER A 125 1.81 -20.21 -2.54
N MET A 126 1.81 -20.33 -1.20
CA MET A 126 1.22 -21.49 -0.51
C MET A 126 -0.28 -21.58 -0.74
N ARG A 127 -1.00 -20.46 -0.66
CA ARG A 127 -2.44 -20.42 -0.92
C ARG A 127 -2.75 -20.81 -2.37
N LEU A 128 -2.02 -20.22 -3.33
CA LEU A 128 -2.28 -20.44 -4.75
C LEU A 128 -1.93 -21.87 -5.22
N HIS A 129 -0.77 -22.38 -4.81
CA HIS A 129 -0.22 -23.63 -5.34
C HIS A 129 -0.43 -24.84 -4.44
N LEU A 130 -0.59 -24.65 -3.14
CA LEU A 130 -0.77 -25.72 -2.17
C LEU A 130 -2.18 -25.71 -1.54
N GLN A 131 -3.04 -24.74 -1.90
CA GLN A 131 -4.39 -24.56 -1.36
C GLN A 131 -4.40 -24.49 0.18
N GLN A 132 -3.38 -23.86 0.77
CA GLN A 132 -3.22 -23.74 2.22
C GLN A 132 -3.33 -22.29 2.66
N VAL A 133 -4.22 -22.04 3.61
CA VAL A 133 -4.32 -20.75 4.31
C VAL A 133 -3.33 -20.74 5.46
N THR A 134 -2.53 -19.68 5.53
CA THR A 134 -1.54 -19.48 6.60
C THR A 134 -2.05 -18.51 7.67
N SER A 135 -1.36 -18.45 8.82
CA SER A 135 -1.65 -17.43 9.84
C SER A 135 -1.42 -15.99 9.33
N LEU A 136 -0.53 -15.80 8.34
CA LEU A 136 -0.30 -14.50 7.73
C LEU A 136 -1.48 -14.05 6.87
N ASP A 137 -2.15 -14.98 6.18
CA ASP A 137 -3.38 -14.70 5.44
C ASP A 137 -4.51 -14.25 6.38
N ILE A 138 -4.64 -14.89 7.56
CA ILE A 138 -5.63 -14.50 8.57
C ILE A 138 -5.34 -13.10 9.10
N LEU A 139 -4.07 -12.81 9.40
CA LEU A 139 -3.66 -11.47 9.84
C LEU A 139 -3.96 -10.42 8.77
N ALA A 140 -3.59 -10.67 7.51
CA ALA A 140 -3.87 -9.79 6.39
C ALA A 140 -5.37 -9.51 6.27
N LYS A 141 -6.21 -10.55 6.25
CA LYS A 141 -7.67 -10.42 6.15
C LYS A 141 -8.28 -9.70 7.35
N THR A 142 -7.71 -9.85 8.55
CA THR A 142 -8.16 -9.12 9.75
C THR A 142 -7.91 -7.60 9.59
N LEU A 143 -6.75 -7.21 9.05
CA LEU A 143 -6.45 -5.79 8.80
C LEU A 143 -7.29 -5.19 7.67
N GLU A 144 -7.61 -5.97 6.65
CA GLU A 144 -8.51 -5.57 5.56
C GLU A 144 -9.95 -5.28 6.05
N LEU A 145 -10.38 -5.79 7.21
CA LEU A 145 -11.65 -5.39 7.83
C LEU A 145 -11.71 -3.89 8.16
N ILE A 146 -10.56 -3.26 8.36
CA ILE A 146 -10.47 -1.81 8.56
C ILE A 146 -10.43 -1.11 7.20
N SER A 147 -9.46 -1.48 6.36
CA SER A 147 -9.31 -1.12 4.94
C SER A 147 -8.13 -1.88 4.32
N THR A 148 -8.15 -2.07 3.00
CA THR A 148 -6.97 -2.58 2.26
C THR A 148 -5.73 -1.73 2.54
N GLY A 149 -5.89 -0.40 2.54
CA GLY A 149 -4.80 0.51 2.85
C GLY A 149 -4.23 0.37 4.27
N THR A 150 -5.02 -0.12 5.24
CA THR A 150 -4.51 -0.42 6.60
C THR A 150 -3.50 -1.57 6.57
N LEU A 151 -3.82 -2.67 5.88
CA LEU A 151 -2.91 -3.78 5.66
C LEU A 151 -1.63 -3.30 4.98
N VAL A 152 -1.78 -2.63 3.84
CA VAL A 152 -0.65 -2.17 3.01
C VAL A 152 0.22 -1.15 3.75
N SER A 153 -0.36 -0.25 4.55
CA SER A 153 0.39 0.69 5.38
C SER A 153 1.31 -0.02 6.37
N LEU A 154 0.80 -1.07 7.05
CA LEU A 154 1.62 -1.85 7.98
C LEU A 154 2.75 -2.58 7.24
N GLU A 155 2.45 -3.25 6.13
CA GLU A 155 3.45 -3.97 5.33
C GLU A 155 4.57 -3.04 4.85
N CYS A 156 4.20 -1.85 4.35
CA CYS A 156 5.18 -0.85 3.89
C CYS A 156 6.07 -0.33 5.03
N VAL A 157 5.52 -0.11 6.22
CA VAL A 157 6.33 0.28 7.40
C VAL A 157 7.31 -0.82 7.77
N LEU A 158 6.87 -2.08 7.83
CA LEU A 158 7.76 -3.21 8.12
C LEU A 158 8.87 -3.33 7.08
N MET A 159 8.54 -3.23 5.78
CA MET A 159 9.53 -3.26 4.69
C MET A 159 10.54 -2.12 4.80
N ALA A 160 10.10 -0.91 5.14
CA ALA A 160 10.98 0.25 5.30
C ALA A 160 11.94 0.10 6.49
N VAL A 161 11.49 -0.49 7.61
CA VAL A 161 12.36 -0.81 8.75
C VAL A 161 13.33 -1.92 8.43
N ASP A 162 12.86 -3.04 7.85
CA ASP A 162 13.70 -4.19 7.51
C ASP A 162 14.79 -3.83 6.47
N ALA A 163 14.50 -2.84 5.61
CA ALA A 163 15.48 -2.27 4.67
C ALA A 163 16.43 -1.23 5.31
N GLY A 164 16.26 -0.89 6.57
CA GLY A 164 17.08 0.11 7.27
C GLY A 164 16.80 1.56 6.87
N ALA A 165 15.69 1.83 6.16
CA ALA A 165 15.32 3.17 5.73
C ALA A 165 14.71 4.02 6.86
N ILE A 166 14.07 3.39 7.83
CA ILE A 166 13.57 4.02 9.05
C ILE A 166 13.97 3.20 10.29
N PRO A 167 14.20 3.84 11.46
CA PRO A 167 14.50 3.11 12.69
C PRO A 167 13.25 2.42 13.26
N GLU A 168 13.46 1.42 14.16
CA GLU A 168 12.39 0.88 15.00
C GLU A 168 11.96 1.91 16.05
N GLN A 169 10.73 1.79 16.54
CA GLN A 169 10.13 2.57 17.61
C GLN A 169 9.86 4.05 17.27
N GLU A 170 10.00 4.42 16.02
CA GLU A 170 9.68 5.75 15.52
C GLU A 170 8.18 5.85 15.22
N HIS A 171 7.55 6.99 15.50
CA HIS A 171 6.22 7.30 15.02
C HIS A 171 6.33 7.83 13.59
N VAL A 172 5.77 7.12 12.64
CA VAL A 172 5.84 7.43 11.22
C VAL A 172 4.45 7.61 10.63
N LEU A 173 4.33 8.51 9.67
CA LEU A 173 3.16 8.56 8.79
C LEU A 173 3.25 7.42 7.79
N ALA A 174 2.13 6.75 7.52
CA ALA A 174 2.04 5.69 6.52
C ALA A 174 0.78 5.89 5.69
N VAL A 175 0.94 5.93 4.37
CA VAL A 175 -0.17 6.13 3.44
C VAL A 175 -0.21 5.02 2.40
N ALA A 176 -1.41 4.54 2.15
CA ALA A 176 -1.68 3.50 1.18
C ALA A 176 -3.10 3.64 0.61
N GLY A 177 -3.50 2.75 -0.27
CA GLY A 177 -4.83 2.77 -0.85
C GLY A 177 -5.28 1.42 -1.35
N THR A 178 -6.39 1.43 -2.08
CA THR A 178 -7.01 0.26 -2.68
C THR A 178 -6.53 0.14 -4.12
N GLU A 179 -5.67 -0.82 -4.40
CA GLU A 179 -5.01 -1.14 -5.68
C GLU A 179 -4.17 -0.01 -6.27
N ARG A 180 -4.74 1.16 -6.49
CA ARG A 180 -4.08 2.37 -7.01
C ARG A 180 -4.55 3.59 -6.25
N GLY A 181 -3.71 4.64 -6.20
CA GLY A 181 -4.01 5.85 -5.46
C GLY A 181 -3.83 5.70 -3.95
N LEU A 182 -4.36 6.65 -3.20
CA LEU A 182 -4.31 6.70 -1.74
C LEU A 182 -5.71 6.97 -1.18
N ASP A 183 -6.09 6.21 -0.16
CA ASP A 183 -7.37 6.37 0.53
C ASP A 183 -7.28 6.09 2.03
N THR A 184 -6.08 5.75 2.52
CA THR A 184 -5.84 5.39 3.92
C THR A 184 -4.57 6.05 4.41
N ALA A 185 -4.62 6.65 5.60
CA ALA A 185 -3.49 7.29 6.26
C ALA A 185 -3.48 6.96 7.75
N TRP A 186 -2.34 6.52 8.26
CA TRP A 186 -2.11 6.13 9.65
C TRP A 186 -0.87 6.81 10.23
N VAL A 187 -0.87 7.01 11.55
CA VAL A 187 0.35 7.10 12.34
C VAL A 187 0.64 5.72 12.91
N ILE A 188 1.82 5.19 12.63
CA ILE A 188 2.25 3.85 13.06
C ILE A 188 3.56 3.98 13.84
N ARG A 189 3.65 3.35 15.01
CA ARG A 189 4.93 3.12 15.66
C ARG A 189 5.63 1.97 14.97
N SER A 190 6.76 2.25 14.35
CA SER A 190 7.51 1.33 13.51
C SER A 190 8.14 0.17 14.29
N SER A 191 8.36 -0.94 13.61
CA SER A 191 9.04 -2.12 14.13
C SER A 191 9.63 -2.93 12.98
N ALA A 192 10.71 -3.63 13.18
CA ALA A 192 11.13 -4.69 12.27
C ALA A 192 10.09 -5.81 12.22
N SER A 193 9.99 -6.52 11.08
CA SER A 193 9.03 -7.62 10.92
C SER A 193 9.24 -8.73 11.96
N ALA A 194 10.49 -9.02 12.32
CA ALA A 194 10.85 -9.98 13.38
C ALA A 194 10.34 -9.58 14.76
N ASN A 195 10.07 -8.30 14.99
CA ASN A 195 9.59 -7.76 16.25
C ASN A 195 8.09 -7.39 16.24
N LEU A 196 7.36 -7.68 15.17
CA LEU A 196 5.97 -7.24 14.96
C LEU A 196 5.08 -7.41 16.20
N PHE A 197 5.14 -8.55 16.87
CA PHE A 197 4.35 -8.87 18.06
C PHE A 197 5.10 -8.71 19.39
N HIS A 198 6.30 -8.15 19.37
CA HIS A 198 7.08 -7.99 20.60
C HIS A 198 6.32 -7.10 21.60
N PRO A 199 6.22 -7.49 22.91
CA PRO A 199 5.38 -6.79 23.89
C PRO A 199 5.66 -5.30 24.03
N SER A 200 6.93 -4.89 24.01
CA SER A 200 7.36 -3.50 24.16
C SER A 200 7.85 -2.85 22.85
N LYS A 201 8.46 -3.63 21.91
CA LYS A 201 9.04 -3.12 20.66
C LYS A 201 8.15 -3.33 19.45
N GLY A 202 7.06 -4.08 19.57
CA GLY A 202 6.19 -4.41 18.45
C GLY A 202 5.54 -3.19 17.83
N CYS A 203 5.12 -3.36 16.57
CA CYS A 203 4.40 -2.36 15.83
C CYS A 203 3.09 -1.97 16.53
N ARG A 204 2.68 -0.71 16.40
CA ARG A 204 1.38 -0.23 16.94
C ARG A 204 0.75 0.76 15.97
N PHE A 205 -0.52 0.56 15.67
CA PHE A 205 -1.37 1.59 15.10
C PHE A 205 -1.65 2.63 16.19
N VAL A 206 -1.23 3.87 15.97
CA VAL A 206 -1.31 4.95 16.97
C VAL A 206 -2.51 5.82 16.69
N GLU A 207 -2.66 6.28 15.44
CA GLU A 207 -3.76 7.17 15.06
C GLU A 207 -4.19 6.90 13.61
N LEU A 208 -5.50 6.82 13.40
CA LEU A 208 -6.10 6.76 12.07
C LEU A 208 -6.47 8.16 11.61
N LEU A 209 -5.85 8.63 10.53
CA LEU A 209 -6.10 9.95 9.96
C LEU A 209 -7.20 9.90 8.89
N ALA A 210 -7.16 8.88 8.01
CA ALA A 210 -8.13 8.70 6.95
C ALA A 210 -8.30 7.22 6.57
N LYS A 211 -9.52 6.82 6.18
CA LYS A 211 -9.81 5.52 5.57
C LYS A 211 -11.12 5.55 4.80
N PRO A 212 -11.39 4.60 3.89
CA PRO A 212 -12.73 4.36 3.36
C PRO A 212 -13.72 3.95 4.46
N GLY A 213 -14.97 4.40 4.37
CA GLY A 213 -16.04 3.99 5.27
C GLY A 213 -16.47 2.55 5.08
N ILE A 214 -16.43 2.12 3.82
CA ILE A 214 -16.63 0.72 3.42
C ILE A 214 -15.27 0.19 3.07
N SER A 215 -14.79 -0.84 3.80
CA SER A 215 -13.63 -1.60 3.37
C SER A 215 -14.03 -2.29 2.06
N TYR A 216 -13.20 -2.13 1.02
CA TYR A 216 -13.34 -2.95 -0.15
C TYR A 216 -13.15 -4.40 0.31
N GLN A 217 -14.23 -5.16 0.32
CA GLN A 217 -14.13 -6.60 0.33
C GLN A 217 -14.11 -6.97 -1.15
N PRO A 218 -12.97 -7.45 -1.70
CA PRO A 218 -12.99 -8.08 -2.99
C PRO A 218 -14.15 -9.06 -2.92
N GLY A 219 -15.04 -9.02 -3.93
CA GLY A 219 -16.03 -10.05 -4.09
C GLY A 219 -15.25 -11.33 -3.91
N MET A 220 -15.31 -11.91 -2.73
CA MET A 220 -14.53 -13.10 -2.45
C MET A 220 -15.03 -14.07 -3.46
N ALA A 221 -14.24 -14.28 -4.46
CA ALA A 221 -14.25 -15.55 -5.08
C ALA A 221 -13.99 -16.55 -3.95
N ILE A 222 -15.07 -16.96 -3.28
CA ILE A 222 -15.13 -18.17 -2.45
C ILE A 222 -14.68 -19.38 -3.30
N GLU A 223 -14.35 -19.16 -4.55
CA GLU A 223 -13.76 -20.08 -5.51
C GLU A 223 -12.33 -20.54 -5.14
N TYR A 224 -11.76 -20.04 -4.03
CA TYR A 224 -10.44 -20.45 -3.55
C TYR A 224 -10.46 -21.13 -2.17
N LEU A 225 -11.63 -21.60 -1.72
CA LEU A 225 -11.74 -22.56 -0.61
C LEU A 225 -12.07 -23.95 -1.11
#